data_8e0003c021bdd649edeb15fab3b98d0e
#
_entry.id   8e0003c021bdd649edeb15fab3b98d0e
#
_cell.length_a   1.000
_cell.length_b   1.000
_cell.length_c   1.000
_cell.angle_alpha   90.00
_cell.angle_beta   90.00
_cell.angle_gamma   90.00
#
_symmetry.space_group_name_H-M   'P 1'
#
loop_
_entity.id
_entity.type
_entity.pdbx_description
1 polymer ?
#
loop_
_entity_poly.entity_id
_entity_poly.type
_entity_poly.pdbx_seq_one_letter_code
_entity_poly.pdbx_strand_id
1 'polypeptide(L)'
;MKIMPRLALLLSPFLAAILANAAGNYTAVKTTDHGVEVVRLSDAARGVEVSIVPSVGNRAYEMKVHGKNILYFPVPDVGAFKSGGGRGLNGIPFLAPWANRMAGAGFWANGKRYVFNSDLGTVRTGQNGIAIHGMLTASALWQVTEVAADAQSAHVTSRLEFWKYPDLMANWPFAHEYEITYRLSEGALEVIAAITNLSTQPMPVSLGFHPYFNIPDVPRADSTAHVPARKHVQTDSQLVATGELKPNDLPEVVSLKDHNFDDGYTDLVRGPDGRATFSIEDAGRQIQVIYGPKYTVAVVYAPPNQNFICFEPMAAITNGVNLAHDGKYPDLQTVSPGGKWRESFWVRASGL
;
A
#
# COMPACT_ATOMS: atom_id res chain seq x y z
N MET A 1 8.93 18.84 -71.50
CA MET A 1 8.42 19.12 -70.13
C MET A 1 8.14 17.74 -69.51
N LYS A 2 9.13 17.22 -68.73
CA LYS A 2 9.05 15.89 -68.11
C LYS A 2 8.53 16.04 -66.68
N ILE A 3 7.40 15.41 -66.41
CA ILE A 3 6.78 15.35 -65.08
C ILE A 3 7.47 14.21 -64.30
N MET A 4 8.13 14.57 -63.13
CA MET A 4 8.67 13.59 -62.21
C MET A 4 7.55 13.15 -61.21
N PRO A 5 7.46 11.85 -60.87
CA PRO A 5 6.50 11.42 -59.87
C PRO A 5 7.06 11.72 -58.45
N ARG A 6 6.17 12.25 -57.58
CA ARG A 6 6.43 12.42 -56.15
C ARG A 6 6.42 11.08 -55.44
N LEU A 7 7.54 10.75 -54.82
CA LEU A 7 7.68 9.59 -53.94
C LEU A 7 6.98 9.90 -52.60
N ALA A 8 5.89 9.18 -52.32
CA ALA A 8 5.21 9.24 -51.03
C ALA A 8 5.99 8.39 -50.02
N LEU A 9 6.57 9.02 -49.01
CA LEU A 9 7.16 8.33 -47.85
C LEU A 9 6.04 7.76 -47.00
N LEU A 10 5.87 6.46 -47.01
CA LEU A 10 5.04 5.71 -46.06
C LEU A 10 5.77 5.68 -44.72
N LEU A 11 5.32 6.48 -43.75
CA LEU A 11 5.68 6.32 -42.36
C LEU A 11 5.05 5.04 -41.81
N SER A 12 5.85 4.00 -41.61
CA SER A 12 5.47 2.83 -40.80
C SER A 12 5.28 3.22 -39.36
N PRO A 13 4.15 2.90 -38.70
CA PRO A 13 4.04 3.07 -37.26
C PRO A 13 4.99 2.09 -36.58
N PHE A 14 5.92 2.60 -35.79
CA PHE A 14 6.71 1.80 -34.86
C PHE A 14 5.74 1.14 -33.86
N LEU A 15 5.50 -0.15 -34.05
CA LEU A 15 4.84 -1.00 -33.08
C LEU A 15 5.83 -1.14 -31.89
N ALA A 16 5.56 -0.47 -30.79
CA ALA A 16 6.33 -0.67 -29.56
C ALA A 16 6.24 -2.14 -29.17
N ALA A 17 7.37 -2.83 -29.14
CA ALA A 17 7.44 -4.22 -28.73
C ALA A 17 6.96 -4.33 -27.27
N ILE A 18 5.79 -4.90 -27.07
CA ILE A 18 5.26 -5.26 -25.76
C ILE A 18 6.08 -6.46 -25.29
N LEU A 19 6.96 -6.25 -24.30
CA LEU A 19 7.62 -7.36 -23.61
C LEU A 19 6.56 -8.03 -22.72
N ALA A 20 5.90 -9.04 -23.27
CA ALA A 20 4.96 -9.87 -22.54
C ALA A 20 5.67 -11.17 -22.13
N ASN A 21 5.75 -11.42 -20.83
CA ASN A 21 6.05 -12.74 -20.29
C ASN A 21 4.70 -13.43 -20.00
N ALA A 22 4.38 -14.48 -20.77
CA ALA A 22 3.19 -15.30 -20.58
C ALA A 22 3.60 -16.76 -20.36
N ALA A 23 3.06 -17.37 -19.30
CA ALA A 23 3.21 -18.79 -19.06
C ALA A 23 1.89 -19.39 -18.57
N GLY A 24 1.24 -20.15 -19.42
CA GLY A 24 -0.07 -20.73 -19.12
C GLY A 24 -1.15 -19.64 -18.94
N ASN A 25 -1.76 -19.59 -17.75
CA ASN A 25 -2.85 -18.64 -17.42
C ASN A 25 -2.37 -17.30 -16.84
N TYR A 26 -1.06 -17.15 -16.61
CA TYR A 26 -0.49 -15.94 -16.01
C TYR A 26 0.23 -15.09 -17.05
N THR A 27 0.03 -13.77 -16.95
CA THR A 27 0.79 -12.81 -17.75
C THR A 27 1.27 -11.64 -16.88
N ALA A 28 2.46 -11.11 -17.19
CA ALA A 28 3.01 -9.89 -16.63
C ALA A 28 3.52 -9.02 -17.78
N VAL A 29 2.96 -7.82 -17.95
CA VAL A 29 3.21 -6.98 -19.12
C VAL A 29 3.45 -5.55 -18.70
N LYS A 30 4.55 -4.93 -19.17
CA LYS A 30 4.71 -3.48 -19.20
C LYS A 30 3.87 -2.92 -20.35
N THR A 31 3.04 -1.95 -20.07
CA THR A 31 2.17 -1.31 -21.07
C THR A 31 1.99 0.17 -20.77
N THR A 32 1.34 0.89 -21.66
CA THR A 32 0.97 2.28 -21.46
C THR A 32 -0.53 2.40 -21.28
N ASP A 33 -0.96 3.04 -20.22
CA ASP A 33 -2.35 3.35 -19.93
C ASP A 33 -2.48 4.87 -19.77
N HIS A 34 -3.32 5.53 -20.61
CA HIS A 34 -3.50 6.99 -20.61
C HIS A 34 -2.16 7.78 -20.55
N GLY A 35 -1.17 7.34 -21.34
CA GLY A 35 0.14 7.99 -21.43
C GLY A 35 1.10 7.72 -20.25
N VAL A 36 0.74 6.82 -19.35
CA VAL A 36 1.56 6.43 -18.18
C VAL A 36 2.01 4.98 -18.32
N GLU A 37 3.30 4.72 -18.08
CA GLU A 37 3.79 3.35 -17.99
C GLU A 37 3.21 2.66 -16.77
N VAL A 38 2.61 1.50 -16.97
CA VAL A 38 2.03 0.64 -15.95
C VAL A 38 2.49 -0.80 -16.16
N VAL A 39 2.42 -1.60 -15.10
CA VAL A 39 2.59 -3.06 -15.18
C VAL A 39 1.23 -3.71 -14.91
N ARG A 40 0.81 -4.60 -15.81
CA ARG A 40 -0.41 -5.37 -15.67
C ARG A 40 -0.09 -6.83 -15.45
N LEU A 41 -0.65 -7.37 -14.36
CA LEU A 41 -0.59 -8.78 -14.00
C LEU A 41 -1.95 -9.41 -14.24
N SER A 42 -2.03 -10.61 -14.83
CA SER A 42 -3.30 -11.29 -15.06
C SER A 42 -3.24 -12.76 -14.65
N ASP A 43 -4.33 -13.26 -14.07
CA ASP A 43 -4.69 -14.66 -13.88
C ASP A 43 -5.96 -14.92 -14.71
N ALA A 44 -5.77 -15.38 -15.94
CA ALA A 44 -6.87 -15.56 -16.89
C ALA A 44 -7.85 -16.66 -16.44
N ALA A 45 -7.36 -17.69 -15.74
CA ALA A 45 -8.21 -18.79 -15.27
C ALA A 45 -9.21 -18.33 -14.20
N ARG A 46 -8.87 -17.28 -13.46
CA ARG A 46 -9.72 -16.73 -12.38
C ARG A 46 -10.30 -15.37 -12.71
N GLY A 47 -10.04 -14.84 -13.91
CA GLY A 47 -10.54 -13.54 -14.35
C GLY A 47 -10.02 -12.38 -13.47
N VAL A 48 -8.80 -12.48 -12.94
CA VAL A 48 -8.22 -11.44 -12.10
C VAL A 48 -7.14 -10.68 -12.86
N GLU A 49 -7.20 -9.35 -12.78
CA GLU A 49 -6.22 -8.44 -13.38
C GLU A 49 -5.83 -7.38 -12.35
N VAL A 50 -4.54 -7.07 -12.24
CA VAL A 50 -4.00 -6.04 -11.33
C VAL A 50 -3.14 -5.07 -12.14
N SER A 51 -3.40 -3.77 -12.00
CA SER A 51 -2.63 -2.71 -12.66
C SER A 51 -1.84 -1.92 -11.63
N ILE A 52 -0.52 -1.82 -11.84
CA ILE A 52 0.42 -1.13 -10.97
C ILE A 52 1.05 0.05 -11.71
N VAL A 53 1.12 1.23 -11.08
CA VAL A 53 1.78 2.43 -11.58
C VAL A 53 3.06 2.71 -10.80
N PRO A 54 4.25 2.32 -11.31
CA PRO A 54 5.51 2.51 -10.59
C PRO A 54 5.83 3.99 -10.34
N SER A 55 5.57 4.86 -11.33
CA SER A 55 5.91 6.29 -11.29
C SER A 55 5.04 7.13 -10.35
N VAL A 56 4.06 6.53 -9.64
CA VAL A 56 3.22 7.22 -8.64
C VAL A 56 3.10 6.35 -7.39
N GLY A 57 4.14 6.36 -6.57
CA GLY A 57 4.19 5.62 -5.30
C GLY A 57 4.27 4.10 -5.45
N ASN A 58 4.62 3.59 -6.62
CA ASN A 58 4.61 2.15 -6.95
C ASN A 58 3.30 1.48 -6.51
N ARG A 59 2.18 2.06 -6.91
CA ARG A 59 0.84 1.80 -6.39
C ARG A 59 0.07 0.82 -7.28
N ALA A 60 -0.51 -0.22 -6.71
CA ALA A 60 -1.61 -0.92 -7.35
C ALA A 60 -2.85 -0.03 -7.28
N TYR A 61 -3.33 0.44 -8.43
CA TYR A 61 -4.45 1.37 -8.52
C TYR A 61 -5.75 0.70 -8.96
N GLU A 62 -5.64 -0.51 -9.51
CA GLU A 62 -6.75 -1.28 -9.99
C GLU A 62 -6.53 -2.77 -9.70
N MET A 63 -7.56 -3.47 -9.20
CA MET A 63 -7.65 -4.93 -9.15
C MET A 63 -9.06 -5.32 -9.62
N LYS A 64 -9.12 -5.86 -10.81
CA LYS A 64 -10.38 -6.34 -11.39
C LYS A 64 -10.55 -7.83 -11.13
N VAL A 65 -11.74 -8.20 -10.69
CA VAL A 65 -12.19 -9.58 -10.58
C VAL A 65 -13.41 -9.73 -11.49
N HIS A 66 -13.33 -10.58 -12.50
CA HIS A 66 -14.35 -10.72 -13.57
C HIS A 66 -14.77 -9.37 -14.18
N GLY A 67 -13.78 -8.48 -14.38
CA GLY A 67 -13.98 -7.15 -14.97
C GLY A 67 -14.43 -6.04 -14.00
N LYS A 68 -14.76 -6.37 -12.75
CA LYS A 68 -15.19 -5.41 -11.72
C LYS A 68 -14.02 -4.99 -10.83
N ASN A 69 -13.74 -3.69 -10.76
CA ASN A 69 -12.65 -3.17 -9.91
C ASN A 69 -13.07 -3.18 -8.44
N ILE A 70 -12.29 -3.85 -7.59
CA ILE A 70 -12.50 -3.91 -6.13
C ILE A 70 -11.71 -2.84 -5.36
N LEU A 71 -10.77 -2.17 -6.01
CA LEU A 71 -10.04 -1.06 -5.40
C LEU A 71 -10.77 0.26 -5.67
N TYR A 72 -10.92 1.07 -4.63
CA TYR A 72 -11.47 2.40 -4.76
C TYR A 72 -10.44 3.31 -5.44
N PHE A 73 -10.81 3.82 -6.62
CA PHE A 73 -9.98 4.70 -7.42
C PHE A 73 -10.88 5.78 -8.06
N PRO A 74 -11.16 6.89 -7.32
CA PRO A 74 -12.16 7.88 -7.68
C PRO A 74 -11.66 8.94 -8.66
N VAL A 75 -10.78 8.56 -9.57
CA VAL A 75 -10.25 9.43 -10.63
C VAL A 75 -10.54 8.81 -11.99
N PRO A 76 -10.67 9.59 -13.05
CA PRO A 76 -11.05 9.07 -14.37
C PRO A 76 -10.10 7.99 -14.89
N ASP A 77 -8.81 8.18 -14.71
CA ASP A 77 -7.76 7.27 -15.19
C ASP A 77 -6.41 7.55 -14.52
N VAL A 78 -5.42 6.71 -14.79
CA VAL A 78 -4.08 6.82 -14.21
C VAL A 78 -3.31 8.02 -14.77
N GLY A 79 -3.62 8.52 -15.97
CA GLY A 79 -3.04 9.73 -16.54
C GLY A 79 -3.48 10.98 -15.78
N ALA A 80 -4.79 11.10 -15.51
CA ALA A 80 -5.35 12.15 -14.67
C ALA A 80 -4.79 12.09 -13.25
N PHE A 81 -4.65 10.90 -12.67
CA PHE A 81 -4.04 10.70 -11.36
C PHE A 81 -2.60 11.20 -11.31
N LYS A 82 -1.77 10.80 -12.26
CA LYS A 82 -0.37 11.26 -12.37
C LYS A 82 -0.28 12.77 -12.57
N SER A 83 -1.10 13.33 -13.46
CA SER A 83 -1.13 14.76 -13.73
C SER A 83 -1.56 15.58 -12.52
N GLY A 84 -2.43 15.04 -11.65
CA GLY A 84 -2.78 15.59 -10.35
C GLY A 84 -1.66 15.45 -9.29
N GLY A 85 -0.46 14.97 -9.68
CA GLY A 85 0.68 14.74 -8.80
C GLY A 85 0.53 13.50 -7.90
N GLY A 86 -0.34 12.55 -8.28
CA GLY A 86 -0.60 11.34 -7.49
C GLY A 86 -1.19 11.62 -6.10
N ARG A 87 -1.73 12.82 -5.91
CA ARG A 87 -2.30 13.26 -4.64
C ARG A 87 -3.60 12.52 -4.34
N GLY A 88 -3.87 12.37 -3.06
CA GLY A 88 -4.97 11.54 -2.59
C GLY A 88 -4.57 10.09 -2.36
N LEU A 89 -5.22 9.49 -1.37
CA LEU A 89 -5.03 8.08 -1.05
C LEU A 89 -6.16 7.29 -1.73
N ASN A 90 -5.79 6.29 -2.50
CA ASN A 90 -6.67 5.40 -3.25
C ASN A 90 -5.86 4.20 -3.73
N GLY A 91 -6.50 3.13 -4.20
CA GLY A 91 -5.78 1.91 -4.54
C GLY A 91 -5.06 1.32 -3.33
N ILE A 92 -3.78 0.95 -3.48
CA ILE A 92 -2.93 0.38 -2.41
C ILE A 92 -1.68 1.25 -2.22
N PRO A 93 -1.75 2.41 -1.54
CA PRO A 93 -0.56 3.25 -1.29
C PRO A 93 0.35 2.63 -0.23
N PHE A 94 1.66 2.75 -0.45
CA PHE A 94 2.70 2.39 0.50
C PHE A 94 3.03 3.56 1.41
N LEU A 95 2.97 3.33 2.72
CA LEU A 95 3.20 4.31 3.76
C LEU A 95 4.56 4.07 4.40
N ALA A 96 5.56 4.83 3.99
CA ALA A 96 6.94 4.65 4.47
C ALA A 96 7.71 5.99 4.44
N PRO A 97 8.69 6.13 5.36
CA PRO A 97 9.22 5.19 6.36
C PRO A 97 8.29 4.91 7.54
N TRP A 98 7.24 5.71 7.76
CA TRP A 98 6.23 5.47 8.78
C TRP A 98 4.82 5.51 8.21
N ALA A 99 3.96 4.68 8.78
CA ALA A 99 2.54 4.69 8.53
C ALA A 99 1.82 5.58 9.56
N ASN A 100 0.67 6.11 9.17
CA ASN A 100 -0.16 6.96 10.00
C ASN A 100 0.61 8.19 10.55
N ARG A 101 0.24 8.75 11.70
CA ARG A 101 0.75 10.01 12.24
C ARG A 101 2.03 9.84 13.04
N MET A 102 2.90 10.87 12.99
CA MET A 102 4.10 10.99 13.80
C MET A 102 4.03 12.32 14.55
N ALA A 103 3.88 12.27 15.87
CA ALA A 103 3.74 13.47 16.70
C ALA A 103 5.04 14.28 16.79
N GLY A 104 4.92 15.59 17.04
CA GLY A 104 6.00 16.43 17.51
C GLY A 104 7.12 16.73 16.51
N ALA A 105 6.83 17.03 15.26
CA ALA A 105 7.79 17.50 14.25
C ALA A 105 9.08 16.63 14.12
N GLY A 106 9.01 15.33 14.50
CA GLY A 106 10.17 14.43 14.43
C GLY A 106 9.94 13.14 15.20
N PHE A 107 11.03 12.39 15.37
CA PHE A 107 10.97 11.10 16.05
C PHE A 107 12.25 10.79 16.84
N TRP A 108 12.16 9.81 17.73
CA TRP A 108 13.29 9.30 18.49
C TRP A 108 13.67 7.91 18.01
N ALA A 109 14.96 7.67 17.78
CA ALA A 109 15.49 6.34 17.52
C ALA A 109 16.92 6.23 18.04
N ASN A 110 17.29 5.08 18.59
CA ASN A 110 18.64 4.81 19.15
C ASN A 110 19.09 5.88 20.18
N GLY A 111 18.16 6.35 21.00
CA GLY A 111 18.45 7.39 22.03
C GLY A 111 18.66 8.79 21.47
N LYS A 112 18.43 9.02 20.18
CA LYS A 112 18.65 10.30 19.51
C LYS A 112 17.34 10.82 18.89
N ARG A 113 17.13 12.14 19.03
CA ARG A 113 16.00 12.83 18.38
C ARG A 113 16.39 13.27 16.96
N TYR A 114 15.49 13.01 16.01
CA TYR A 114 15.55 13.47 14.64
C TYR A 114 14.37 14.41 14.38
N VAL A 115 14.65 15.60 13.84
CA VAL A 115 13.64 16.63 13.56
C VAL A 115 13.38 16.66 12.06
N PHE A 116 12.12 16.72 11.68
CA PHE A 116 11.77 16.84 10.26
C PHE A 116 12.09 18.23 9.73
N ASN A 117 12.72 18.27 8.56
CA ASN A 117 12.87 19.48 7.77
C ASN A 117 11.71 19.57 6.77
N SER A 118 10.68 20.34 7.14
CA SER A 118 9.49 20.54 6.31
C SER A 118 9.77 21.32 5.01
N ASP A 119 10.83 22.14 4.98
CA ASP A 119 11.19 22.97 3.83
C ASP A 119 11.61 22.14 2.61
N LEU A 120 12.03 20.90 2.84
CA LEU A 120 12.33 19.95 1.75
C LEU A 120 11.08 19.45 1.02
N GLY A 121 9.88 19.67 1.55
CA GLY A 121 8.61 19.26 0.94
C GLY A 121 8.40 17.75 0.82
N THR A 122 9.27 16.93 1.43
CA THR A 122 9.17 15.46 1.38
C THR A 122 8.23 14.89 2.44
N VAL A 123 8.07 15.57 3.57
CA VAL A 123 7.19 15.15 4.66
C VAL A 123 5.77 15.65 4.39
N ARG A 124 4.84 14.72 4.29
CA ARG A 124 3.42 15.05 4.19
C ARG A 124 2.87 15.42 5.56
N THR A 125 2.02 16.43 5.62
CA THR A 125 1.28 16.80 6.84
C THR A 125 -0.22 16.63 6.64
N GLY A 126 -0.91 16.18 7.70
CA GLY A 126 -2.37 16.15 7.76
C GLY A 126 -2.98 17.55 7.99
N GLN A 127 -4.31 17.62 8.07
CA GLN A 127 -5.04 18.89 8.30
C GLN A 127 -4.66 19.58 9.62
N ASN A 128 -4.22 18.80 10.62
CA ASN A 128 -3.77 19.31 11.92
C ASN A 128 -2.27 19.67 11.95
N GLY A 129 -1.58 19.68 10.79
CA GLY A 129 -0.15 19.98 10.70
C GLY A 129 0.79 18.87 11.19
N ILE A 130 0.26 17.70 11.59
CA ILE A 130 1.06 16.56 12.05
C ILE A 130 1.57 15.76 10.84
N ALA A 131 2.84 15.33 10.89
CA ALA A 131 3.42 14.48 9.87
C ALA A 131 2.65 13.15 9.76
N ILE A 132 2.28 12.75 8.52
CA ILE A 132 1.42 11.59 8.28
C ILE A 132 1.84 10.82 7.03
N HIS A 133 1.82 9.48 7.12
CA HIS A 133 2.01 8.53 6.02
C HIS A 133 3.37 8.61 5.30
N GLY A 134 4.39 9.07 6.01
CA GLY A 134 5.76 9.09 5.50
C GLY A 134 5.96 9.98 4.27
N MET A 135 6.84 9.54 3.36
CA MET A 135 7.34 10.35 2.26
C MET A 135 7.14 9.69 0.88
N LEU A 136 6.66 8.44 0.81
CA LEU A 136 6.73 7.63 -0.41
C LEU A 136 5.38 7.40 -1.11
N THR A 137 4.27 7.91 -0.59
CA THR A 137 2.92 7.64 -1.09
C THR A 137 2.69 8.01 -2.56
N ALA A 138 3.41 9.01 -3.08
CA ALA A 138 3.35 9.44 -4.48
C ALA A 138 4.74 9.51 -5.14
N SER A 139 5.75 8.88 -4.54
CA SER A 139 7.13 8.94 -5.01
C SER A 139 7.28 8.33 -6.41
N ALA A 140 7.95 9.06 -7.30
CA ALA A 140 8.31 8.59 -8.64
C ALA A 140 9.69 7.89 -8.70
N LEU A 141 10.32 7.68 -7.55
CA LEU A 141 11.71 7.19 -7.43
C LEU A 141 11.83 5.66 -7.55
N TRP A 142 10.72 4.96 -7.68
CA TRP A 142 10.69 3.52 -7.83
C TRP A 142 11.22 3.05 -9.18
N GLN A 143 12.05 2.02 -9.17
CA GLN A 143 12.59 1.38 -10.36
C GLN A 143 12.06 -0.05 -10.44
N VAL A 144 11.40 -0.38 -11.55
CA VAL A 144 10.99 -1.76 -11.84
C VAL A 144 12.23 -2.59 -12.16
N THR A 145 12.51 -3.58 -11.32
CA THR A 145 13.67 -4.47 -11.45
C THR A 145 13.34 -5.79 -12.10
N GLU A 146 12.08 -6.24 -12.00
CA GLU A 146 11.64 -7.50 -12.58
C GLU A 146 10.16 -7.43 -12.96
N VAL A 147 9.81 -8.01 -14.10
CA VAL A 147 8.44 -8.29 -14.56
C VAL A 147 8.46 -9.67 -15.16
N ALA A 148 7.81 -10.64 -14.53
CA ALA A 148 7.83 -12.03 -14.98
C ALA A 148 6.52 -12.76 -14.70
N ALA A 149 6.28 -13.81 -15.48
CA ALA A 149 5.22 -14.79 -15.23
C ALA A 149 5.74 -16.20 -15.47
N ASP A 150 5.24 -17.13 -14.67
CA ASP A 150 5.48 -18.55 -14.79
C ASP A 150 4.15 -19.33 -14.75
N ALA A 151 4.20 -20.67 -14.63
CA ALA A 151 2.99 -21.50 -14.59
C ALA A 151 2.16 -21.32 -13.30
N GLN A 152 2.69 -20.68 -12.25
CA GLN A 152 2.07 -20.54 -10.94
C GLN A 152 1.70 -19.10 -10.58
N SER A 153 2.34 -18.10 -11.21
CA SER A 153 2.15 -16.69 -10.82
C SER A 153 2.57 -15.71 -11.92
N ALA A 154 2.09 -14.46 -11.78
CA ALA A 154 2.64 -13.28 -12.43
C ALA A 154 3.11 -12.28 -11.37
N HIS A 155 4.24 -11.60 -11.58
CA HIS A 155 4.73 -10.63 -10.62
C HIS A 155 5.47 -9.46 -11.25
N VAL A 156 5.52 -8.38 -10.48
CA VAL A 156 6.40 -7.22 -10.70
C VAL A 156 7.11 -6.89 -9.40
N THR A 157 8.43 -6.71 -9.48
CA THR A 157 9.26 -6.22 -8.38
C THR A 157 9.79 -4.84 -8.70
N SER A 158 9.64 -3.93 -7.74
CA SER A 158 10.18 -2.56 -7.82
C SER A 158 11.04 -2.28 -6.60
N ARG A 159 12.12 -1.52 -6.81
CA ARG A 159 13.09 -1.15 -5.78
C ARG A 159 13.20 0.36 -5.66
N LEU A 160 13.43 0.85 -4.45
CA LEU A 160 13.76 2.22 -4.14
C LEU A 160 14.97 2.24 -3.22
N GLU A 161 16.10 2.74 -3.73
CA GLU A 161 17.35 2.91 -2.98
C GLU A 161 17.30 4.24 -2.23
N PHE A 162 16.64 4.24 -1.04
CA PHE A 162 16.36 5.44 -0.26
C PHE A 162 17.60 6.28 0.06
N TRP A 163 18.72 5.62 0.30
CA TRP A 163 20.02 6.22 0.61
C TRP A 163 20.57 7.12 -0.49
N LYS A 164 20.11 7.00 -1.74
CA LYS A 164 20.55 7.83 -2.86
C LYS A 164 19.90 9.22 -2.87
N TYR A 165 18.91 9.47 -2.03
CA TYR A 165 18.11 10.69 -2.07
C TYR A 165 18.34 11.53 -0.80
N PRO A 166 19.20 12.59 -0.87
CA PRO A 166 19.55 13.41 0.29
C PRO A 166 18.34 14.01 1.01
N ASP A 167 17.30 14.44 0.28
CA ASP A 167 16.11 15.05 0.86
C ASP A 167 15.27 14.04 1.67
N LEU A 168 15.26 12.78 1.25
CA LEU A 168 14.63 11.70 2.02
C LEU A 168 15.49 11.37 3.25
N MET A 169 16.80 11.23 3.05
CA MET A 169 17.78 10.93 4.10
C MET A 169 17.83 12.02 5.18
N ALA A 170 17.59 13.29 4.83
CA ALA A 170 17.54 14.37 5.82
C ALA A 170 16.39 14.18 6.83
N ASN A 171 15.27 13.58 6.40
CA ASN A 171 14.08 13.35 7.23
C ASN A 171 14.01 11.94 7.85
N TRP A 172 14.75 10.95 7.30
CA TRP A 172 14.85 9.60 7.85
C TRP A 172 16.27 9.07 7.64
N PRO A 173 17.23 9.41 8.51
CA PRO A 173 18.67 9.27 8.25
C PRO A 173 19.21 7.84 8.50
N PHE A 174 18.52 6.86 8.00
CA PHE A 174 18.97 5.47 7.92
C PHE A 174 19.15 5.09 6.46
N ALA A 175 20.38 4.79 6.05
CA ALA A 175 20.62 4.26 4.72
C ALA A 175 19.93 2.89 4.57
N HIS A 176 19.02 2.78 3.62
CA HIS A 176 18.27 1.54 3.40
C HIS A 176 17.69 1.48 1.98
N GLU A 177 17.18 0.31 1.65
CA GLU A 177 16.45 0.05 0.41
C GLU A 177 15.09 -0.54 0.74
N TYR A 178 14.08 -0.14 -0.04
CA TYR A 178 12.80 -0.82 -0.11
C TYR A 178 12.71 -1.67 -1.38
N GLU A 179 12.11 -2.83 -1.26
CA GLU A 179 11.68 -3.65 -2.37
C GLU A 179 10.21 -4.02 -2.17
N ILE A 180 9.38 -3.76 -3.19
CA ILE A 180 7.97 -4.15 -3.19
C ILE A 180 7.75 -5.09 -4.36
N THR A 181 7.21 -6.28 -4.07
CA THR A 181 6.75 -7.23 -5.09
C THR A 181 5.24 -7.37 -5.02
N TYR A 182 4.57 -7.13 -6.13
CA TYR A 182 3.19 -7.51 -6.34
C TYR A 182 3.18 -8.85 -7.08
N ARG A 183 2.60 -9.88 -6.47
CA ARG A 183 2.50 -11.22 -7.03
C ARG A 183 1.04 -11.66 -7.09
N LEU A 184 0.57 -11.98 -8.28
CA LEU A 184 -0.75 -12.54 -8.53
C LEU A 184 -0.63 -14.06 -8.68
N SER A 185 -1.28 -14.79 -7.80
CA SER A 185 -1.28 -16.26 -7.79
C SER A 185 -2.60 -16.78 -7.23
N GLU A 186 -3.19 -17.76 -7.87
CA GLU A 186 -4.45 -18.40 -7.42
C GLU A 186 -5.58 -17.39 -7.14
N GLY A 187 -5.69 -16.34 -7.97
CA GLY A 187 -6.66 -15.27 -7.81
C GLY A 187 -6.42 -14.32 -6.63
N ALA A 188 -5.35 -14.48 -5.89
CA ALA A 188 -4.96 -13.61 -4.79
C ALA A 188 -3.80 -12.70 -5.19
N LEU A 189 -3.89 -11.42 -4.87
CA LEU A 189 -2.77 -10.49 -4.94
C LEU A 189 -1.99 -10.54 -3.62
N GLU A 190 -0.75 -10.99 -3.66
CA GLU A 190 0.21 -10.85 -2.56
C GLU A 190 1.03 -9.58 -2.77
N VAL A 191 1.11 -8.75 -1.74
CA VAL A 191 1.98 -7.57 -1.68
C VAL A 191 3.09 -7.85 -0.66
N ILE A 192 4.31 -7.93 -1.14
CA ILE A 192 5.49 -8.26 -0.34
C ILE A 192 6.30 -6.99 -0.18
N ALA A 193 6.54 -6.56 1.05
CA ALA A 193 7.45 -5.47 1.36
C ALA A 193 8.72 -6.00 2.00
N ALA A 194 9.87 -5.53 1.54
CA ALA A 194 11.15 -5.82 2.14
C ALA A 194 11.95 -4.54 2.37
N ILE A 195 12.72 -4.54 3.47
CA ILE A 195 13.70 -3.51 3.82
C ILE A 195 15.06 -4.17 3.95
N THR A 196 16.07 -3.56 3.37
CA THR A 196 17.48 -3.88 3.68
C THR A 196 18.10 -2.67 4.37
N ASN A 197 18.49 -2.80 5.63
CA ASN A 197 19.16 -1.74 6.38
C ASN A 197 20.66 -1.71 6.03
N LEU A 198 21.09 -0.67 5.35
CA LEU A 198 22.49 -0.42 4.96
C LEU A 198 23.18 0.54 5.92
N SER A 199 22.51 1.02 6.96
CA SER A 199 23.08 1.90 7.97
C SER A 199 23.87 1.12 9.01
N THR A 200 24.68 1.82 9.79
CA THR A 200 25.46 1.26 10.91
C THR A 200 24.67 1.16 12.21
N GLN A 201 23.38 1.53 12.21
CA GLN A 201 22.52 1.53 13.39
C GLN A 201 21.25 0.74 13.13
N PRO A 202 20.59 0.17 14.15
CA PRO A 202 19.27 -0.42 14.03
C PRO A 202 18.27 0.63 13.50
N MET A 203 17.47 0.24 12.52
CA MET A 203 16.44 1.10 11.93
C MET A 203 15.05 0.68 12.42
N PRO A 204 14.23 1.59 12.96
CA PRO A 204 12.86 1.26 13.34
C PRO A 204 12.00 0.93 12.12
N VAL A 205 11.08 -0.02 12.28
CA VAL A 205 10.10 -0.40 11.25
C VAL A 205 8.73 0.11 11.66
N SER A 206 8.25 1.10 10.93
CA SER A 206 6.95 1.73 11.18
C SER A 206 6.11 1.88 9.91
N LEU A 207 6.47 1.15 8.86
CA LEU A 207 5.77 1.17 7.57
C LEU A 207 4.41 0.49 7.63
N GLY A 208 3.61 0.72 6.58
CA GLY A 208 2.34 0.04 6.34
C GLY A 208 1.82 0.27 4.93
N PHE A 209 0.63 -0.20 4.67
CA PHE A 209 -0.12 0.05 3.45
C PHE A 209 -1.53 0.55 3.81
N HIS A 210 -2.15 1.28 2.89
CA HIS A 210 -3.47 1.87 3.10
C HIS A 210 -4.43 1.50 1.96
N PRO A 211 -4.71 0.19 1.77
CA PRO A 211 -5.56 -0.25 0.67
C PRO A 211 -7.01 0.20 0.87
N TYR A 212 -7.61 0.70 -0.20
CA TYR A 212 -8.99 1.18 -0.27
C TYR A 212 -9.84 0.20 -1.05
N PHE A 213 -10.89 -0.33 -0.42
CA PHE A 213 -11.78 -1.31 -1.03
C PHE A 213 -13.22 -0.80 -1.10
N ASN A 214 -13.90 -1.18 -2.17
CA ASN A 214 -15.35 -1.13 -2.27
C ASN A 214 -15.86 -2.43 -2.90
N ILE A 215 -17.03 -2.90 -2.48
CA ILE A 215 -17.72 -3.96 -3.21
C ILE A 215 -18.41 -3.30 -4.39
N PRO A 216 -18.06 -3.65 -5.64
CA PRO A 216 -18.67 -3.04 -6.81
C PRO A 216 -20.18 -3.19 -6.81
N ASP A 217 -20.89 -2.13 -7.19
CA ASP A 217 -22.36 -2.06 -7.29
C ASP A 217 -23.11 -2.23 -5.95
N VAL A 218 -22.40 -2.04 -4.80
CA VAL A 218 -22.99 -2.13 -3.46
C VAL A 218 -22.72 -0.86 -2.69
N PRO A 219 -23.74 -0.21 -2.12
CA PRO A 219 -23.55 0.88 -1.17
C PRO A 219 -22.84 0.38 0.10
N ARG A 220 -21.96 1.20 0.66
CA ARG A 220 -21.30 0.89 1.94
C ARG A 220 -22.26 0.48 3.04
N ALA A 221 -23.44 1.13 3.10
CA ALA A 221 -24.47 0.87 4.12
C ALA A 221 -25.03 -0.55 4.09
N ASP A 222 -24.92 -1.26 2.98
CA ASP A 222 -25.41 -2.62 2.82
C ASP A 222 -24.30 -3.67 3.10
N SER A 223 -23.11 -3.20 3.42
CA SER A 223 -21.95 -4.05 3.69
C SER A 223 -21.69 -4.22 5.18
N THR A 224 -21.05 -5.33 5.53
CA THR A 224 -20.57 -5.64 6.88
C THR A 224 -19.05 -5.83 6.88
N ALA A 225 -18.40 -5.49 7.98
CA ALA A 225 -16.98 -5.68 8.18
C ALA A 225 -16.69 -6.67 9.30
N HIS A 226 -15.62 -7.46 9.13
CA HIS A 226 -15.03 -8.28 10.19
C HIS A 226 -13.66 -7.72 10.57
N VAL A 227 -13.48 -7.41 11.87
CA VAL A 227 -12.28 -6.81 12.45
C VAL A 227 -11.71 -7.71 13.55
N PRO A 228 -10.89 -8.71 13.20
CA PRO A 228 -10.42 -9.75 14.14
C PRO A 228 -9.27 -9.24 15.01
N ALA A 229 -9.58 -8.45 16.00
CA ALA A 229 -8.61 -7.92 16.96
C ALA A 229 -9.17 -7.90 18.38
N ARG A 230 -8.30 -8.09 19.39
CA ARG A 230 -8.71 -8.08 20.81
C ARG A 230 -8.52 -6.74 21.48
N LYS A 231 -7.70 -5.85 20.91
CA LYS A 231 -7.37 -4.56 21.52
C LYS A 231 -7.56 -3.40 20.54
N HIS A 232 -8.10 -2.32 21.07
CA HIS A 232 -8.27 -1.03 20.42
C HIS A 232 -7.18 -0.07 20.91
N VAL A 233 -6.49 0.59 19.99
CA VAL A 233 -5.44 1.58 20.27
C VAL A 233 -6.08 2.92 20.58
N GLN A 234 -5.83 3.44 21.79
CA GLN A 234 -6.40 4.72 22.18
C GLN A 234 -5.61 5.89 21.59
N THR A 235 -6.33 6.87 21.08
CA THR A 235 -5.75 8.09 20.49
C THR A 235 -6.21 9.33 21.25
N ASP A 236 -5.43 10.42 21.13
CA ASP A 236 -5.83 11.75 21.57
C ASP A 236 -6.75 12.43 20.53
N SER A 237 -7.12 13.70 20.80
CA SER A 237 -7.97 14.50 19.92
C SER A 237 -7.35 14.80 18.54
N GLN A 238 -6.07 14.53 18.36
CA GLN A 238 -5.34 14.67 17.10
C GLN A 238 -5.18 13.33 16.37
N LEU A 239 -5.82 12.27 16.86
CA LEU A 239 -5.70 10.89 16.37
C LEU A 239 -4.27 10.34 16.44
N VAL A 240 -3.50 10.79 17.44
CA VAL A 240 -2.18 10.26 17.75
C VAL A 240 -2.31 9.26 18.89
N ALA A 241 -1.73 8.07 18.75
CA ALA A 241 -1.81 7.05 19.79
C ALA A 241 -1.13 7.51 21.08
N THR A 242 -1.78 7.23 22.21
CA THR A 242 -1.30 7.57 23.56
C THR A 242 -0.40 6.50 24.19
N GLY A 243 -0.41 5.29 23.60
CA GLY A 243 0.19 4.07 24.14
C GLY A 243 -0.79 3.26 25.00
N GLU A 244 -1.97 3.79 25.33
CA GLU A 244 -3.02 3.05 26.03
C GLU A 244 -3.72 2.09 25.07
N LEU A 245 -4.01 0.87 25.52
CA LEU A 245 -4.76 -0.16 24.81
C LEU A 245 -5.99 -0.54 25.63
N LYS A 246 -7.16 -0.58 25.00
CA LYS A 246 -8.40 -1.07 25.62
C LYS A 246 -8.88 -2.36 24.96
N PRO A 247 -9.72 -3.16 25.60
CA PRO A 247 -10.44 -4.23 24.92
C PRO A 247 -11.15 -3.70 23.67
N ASN A 248 -11.18 -4.51 22.61
CA ASN A 248 -12.00 -4.22 21.44
C ASN A 248 -13.42 -4.70 21.71
N ASP A 249 -14.36 -3.77 21.78
CA ASP A 249 -15.78 -4.03 22.08
C ASP A 249 -16.65 -4.18 20.82
N LEU A 250 -16.03 -4.24 19.61
CA LEU A 250 -16.77 -4.47 18.38
C LEU A 250 -17.41 -5.86 18.37
N PRO A 251 -18.64 -5.98 17.83
CA PRO A 251 -19.21 -7.29 17.52
C PRO A 251 -18.37 -8.00 16.44
N GLU A 252 -18.48 -9.31 16.33
CA GLU A 252 -17.78 -10.13 15.34
C GLU A 252 -18.02 -9.63 13.90
N VAL A 253 -19.25 -9.18 13.63
CA VAL A 253 -19.66 -8.58 12.36
C VAL A 253 -20.21 -7.20 12.62
N VAL A 254 -19.63 -6.19 11.97
CA VAL A 254 -19.98 -4.77 12.13
C VAL A 254 -20.69 -4.27 10.89
N SER A 255 -21.94 -3.78 11.04
CA SER A 255 -22.67 -3.11 9.96
C SER A 255 -22.03 -1.75 9.64
N LEU A 256 -21.69 -1.50 8.38
CA LEU A 256 -21.16 -0.20 7.94
C LEU A 256 -22.24 0.87 7.75
N LYS A 257 -23.51 0.53 7.91
CA LYS A 257 -24.64 1.48 7.87
C LYS A 257 -24.53 2.51 8.98
N ASP A 258 -24.28 2.04 10.20
CA ASP A 258 -24.37 2.82 11.42
C ASP A 258 -22.99 2.98 12.12
N HIS A 259 -21.93 2.41 11.53
CA HIS A 259 -20.60 2.44 12.12
C HIS A 259 -19.59 3.11 11.18
N ASN A 260 -18.81 4.04 11.75
CA ASN A 260 -17.69 4.69 11.08
C ASN A 260 -16.39 4.24 11.74
N PHE A 261 -15.35 4.07 10.95
CA PHE A 261 -14.04 3.72 11.44
C PHE A 261 -13.00 4.80 11.11
N ASP A 262 -12.16 5.13 12.07
CA ASP A 262 -10.83 5.75 11.93
C ASP A 262 -9.99 5.30 13.14
N ASP A 263 -9.83 3.97 13.26
CA ASP A 263 -9.40 3.32 14.49
C ASP A 263 -8.23 2.37 14.25
N GLY A 264 -7.31 2.32 15.22
CA GLY A 264 -6.20 1.37 15.27
C GLY A 264 -6.50 0.18 16.17
N TYR A 265 -6.13 -1.02 15.72
CA TYR A 265 -6.31 -2.28 16.43
C TYR A 265 -5.00 -3.06 16.51
N THR A 266 -4.82 -3.78 17.62
CA THR A 266 -3.67 -4.69 17.84
C THR A 266 -4.12 -5.96 18.56
N ASP A 267 -3.19 -6.86 18.87
CA ASP A 267 -3.51 -8.22 19.35
C ASP A 267 -4.49 -8.91 18.39
N LEU A 268 -4.07 -8.97 17.11
CA LEU A 268 -4.89 -9.51 16.03
C LEU A 268 -5.17 -11.00 16.25
N VAL A 269 -6.43 -11.41 16.04
CA VAL A 269 -6.82 -12.81 16.10
C VAL A 269 -6.28 -13.52 14.85
N ARG A 270 -5.41 -14.49 15.07
CA ARG A 270 -4.70 -15.19 13.99
C ARG A 270 -5.11 -16.64 13.90
N GLY A 271 -5.15 -17.14 12.66
CA GLY A 271 -5.31 -18.55 12.39
C GLY A 271 -4.06 -19.37 12.71
N PRO A 272 -4.12 -20.70 12.52
CA PRO A 272 -2.99 -21.61 12.75
C PRO A 272 -1.75 -21.30 11.91
N ASP A 273 -1.92 -20.63 10.78
CA ASP A 273 -0.85 -20.16 9.88
C ASP A 273 -0.21 -18.83 10.31
N GLY A 274 -0.63 -18.28 11.45
CA GLY A 274 -0.15 -17.01 12.00
C GLY A 274 -0.72 -15.77 11.31
N ARG A 275 -1.70 -15.92 10.41
CA ARG A 275 -2.30 -14.83 9.64
C ARG A 275 -3.61 -14.33 10.26
N ALA A 276 -3.90 -13.05 10.14
CA ALA A 276 -5.18 -12.44 10.53
C ALA A 276 -5.95 -12.03 9.28
N THR A 277 -7.25 -12.34 9.21
CA THR A 277 -8.09 -12.06 8.03
C THR A 277 -9.14 -11.03 8.37
N PHE A 278 -9.03 -9.85 7.79
CA PHE A 278 -10.04 -8.80 7.77
C PHE A 278 -10.91 -8.96 6.53
N SER A 279 -12.19 -8.64 6.61
CA SER A 279 -13.05 -8.69 5.44
C SER A 279 -14.14 -7.62 5.41
N ILE A 280 -14.58 -7.30 4.19
CA ILE A 280 -15.85 -6.64 3.92
C ILE A 280 -16.72 -7.60 3.11
N GLU A 281 -18.01 -7.67 3.45
CA GLU A 281 -18.95 -8.65 2.89
C GLU A 281 -20.30 -8.02 2.57
N ASP A 282 -20.94 -8.54 1.52
CA ASP A 282 -22.34 -8.30 1.19
C ASP A 282 -22.91 -9.44 0.34
N ALA A 283 -24.10 -9.98 0.72
CA ALA A 283 -24.90 -10.91 -0.07
C ALA A 283 -24.11 -12.04 -0.78
N GLY A 284 -23.09 -12.59 -0.12
CA GLY A 284 -22.23 -13.67 -0.66
C GLY A 284 -21.04 -13.19 -1.46
N ARG A 285 -20.81 -11.86 -1.57
CA ARG A 285 -19.58 -11.27 -2.08
C ARG A 285 -18.68 -10.90 -0.92
N GLN A 286 -17.38 -11.12 -1.05
CA GLN A 286 -16.42 -10.86 0.00
C GLN A 286 -15.10 -10.35 -0.58
N ILE A 287 -14.50 -9.37 0.09
CA ILE A 287 -13.09 -8.98 -0.10
C ILE A 287 -12.36 -9.23 1.21
N GLN A 288 -11.31 -10.00 1.17
CA GLN A 288 -10.45 -10.34 2.31
C GLN A 288 -9.10 -9.66 2.19
N VAL A 289 -8.60 -9.13 3.31
CA VAL A 289 -7.22 -8.66 3.47
C VAL A 289 -6.56 -9.50 4.56
N ILE A 290 -5.58 -10.29 4.17
CA ILE A 290 -4.95 -11.29 5.03
C ILE A 290 -3.57 -10.77 5.42
N TYR A 291 -3.31 -10.56 6.70
CA TYR A 291 -2.06 -9.99 7.21
C TYR A 291 -1.08 -11.08 7.63
N GLY A 292 0.16 -10.97 7.18
CA GLY A 292 1.26 -11.78 7.70
C GLY A 292 1.62 -11.39 9.15
N PRO A 293 2.40 -12.23 9.83
CA PRO A 293 2.63 -12.12 11.27
C PRO A 293 3.34 -10.84 11.73
N LYS A 294 4.16 -10.20 10.88
CA LYS A 294 4.85 -8.95 11.25
C LYS A 294 4.01 -7.68 11.05
N TYR A 295 2.87 -7.78 10.38
CA TYR A 295 1.85 -6.73 10.46
C TYR A 295 1.05 -6.95 11.74
N THR A 296 1.52 -6.36 12.84
CA THR A 296 0.97 -6.55 14.18
C THR A 296 -0.19 -5.62 14.49
N VAL A 297 -0.41 -4.64 13.63
CA VAL A 297 -1.42 -3.59 13.79
C VAL A 297 -2.28 -3.52 12.54
N ALA A 298 -3.57 -3.28 12.73
CA ALA A 298 -4.49 -2.89 11.69
C ALA A 298 -5.05 -1.50 11.98
N VAL A 299 -5.09 -0.62 10.98
CA VAL A 299 -5.97 0.53 11.01
C VAL A 299 -7.16 0.22 10.12
N VAL A 300 -8.35 0.51 10.60
CA VAL A 300 -9.59 0.42 9.83
C VAL A 300 -10.11 1.83 9.64
N TYR A 301 -10.30 2.22 8.37
CA TYR A 301 -10.80 3.54 8.02
C TYR A 301 -11.98 3.43 7.07
N ALA A 302 -13.14 3.86 7.54
CA ALA A 302 -14.38 3.88 6.76
C ALA A 302 -15.22 5.10 7.21
N PRO A 303 -14.91 6.29 6.67
CA PRO A 303 -15.59 7.52 7.08
C PRO A 303 -17.05 7.54 6.59
N PRO A 304 -17.93 8.32 7.25
CA PRO A 304 -19.27 8.53 6.77
C PRO A 304 -19.25 9.18 5.38
N ASN A 305 -20.28 8.93 4.58
CA ASN A 305 -20.48 9.52 3.25
C ASN A 305 -19.42 9.13 2.19
N GLN A 306 -18.63 8.10 2.44
CA GLN A 306 -17.72 7.52 1.47
C GLN A 306 -18.05 6.04 1.22
N ASN A 307 -17.97 5.61 -0.03
CA ASN A 307 -18.29 4.22 -0.40
C ASN A 307 -17.03 3.35 -0.47
N PHE A 308 -16.21 3.38 0.58
CA PHE A 308 -15.04 2.51 0.72
C PHE A 308 -14.78 2.16 2.18
N ILE A 309 -13.97 1.13 2.37
CA ILE A 309 -13.32 0.79 3.62
C ILE A 309 -11.85 0.49 3.37
N CYS A 310 -10.99 0.85 4.33
CA CYS A 310 -9.58 0.49 4.34
C CYS A 310 -9.31 -0.51 5.45
N PHE A 311 -8.55 -1.56 5.13
CA PHE A 311 -7.94 -2.46 6.10
C PHE A 311 -6.43 -2.35 5.92
N GLU A 312 -5.77 -1.65 6.84
CA GLU A 312 -4.40 -1.17 6.68
C GLU A 312 -3.42 -2.03 7.46
N PRO A 313 -2.66 -2.92 6.80
CA PRO A 313 -1.61 -3.68 7.49
C PRO A 313 -0.46 -2.75 7.85
N MET A 314 -0.15 -2.66 9.16
CA MET A 314 0.92 -1.82 9.69
C MET A 314 1.88 -2.60 10.59
N ALA A 315 3.17 -2.25 10.50
CA ALA A 315 4.21 -2.85 11.33
C ALA A 315 4.27 -2.26 12.75
N ALA A 316 3.68 -1.07 12.97
CA ALA A 316 3.65 -0.40 14.27
C ALA A 316 2.35 0.41 14.42
N ILE A 317 1.99 0.70 15.68
CA ILE A 317 0.90 1.65 15.97
C ILE A 317 1.28 3.06 15.53
N THR A 318 0.26 3.91 15.33
CA THR A 318 0.44 5.35 15.11
C THR A 318 1.41 5.92 16.17
N ASN A 319 2.37 6.74 15.74
CA ASN A 319 3.41 7.32 16.61
C ASN A 319 4.29 6.28 17.35
N GLY A 320 4.30 5.03 16.92
CA GLY A 320 4.92 3.93 17.64
C GLY A 320 6.41 4.11 17.91
N VAL A 321 7.13 4.79 17.01
CA VAL A 321 8.57 5.07 17.18
C VAL A 321 8.81 5.99 18.40
N ASN A 322 8.02 7.04 18.57
CA ASN A 322 8.11 7.93 19.73
C ASN A 322 7.62 7.25 21.01
N LEU A 323 6.52 6.49 20.93
CA LEU A 323 6.01 5.74 22.08
C LEU A 323 6.97 4.67 22.56
N ALA A 324 7.74 4.05 21.66
CA ALA A 324 8.80 3.13 22.06
C ALA A 324 9.91 3.81 22.83
N HIS A 325 10.31 5.02 22.43
CA HIS A 325 11.26 5.84 23.20
C HIS A 325 10.74 6.18 24.60
N ASP A 326 9.46 6.47 24.71
CA ASP A 326 8.80 6.79 25.98
C ASP A 326 8.51 5.55 26.86
N GLY A 327 8.90 4.36 26.41
CA GLY A 327 8.65 3.09 27.11
C GLY A 327 7.18 2.61 27.06
N LYS A 328 6.36 3.21 26.20
CA LYS A 328 4.91 2.92 26.08
C LYS A 328 4.57 1.95 24.97
N TYR A 329 5.52 1.59 24.10
CA TYR A 329 5.34 0.66 22.99
C TYR A 329 6.57 -0.23 22.81
N PRO A 330 6.72 -1.30 23.62
CA PRO A 330 7.89 -2.21 23.57
C PRO A 330 7.94 -3.05 22.31
N ASP A 331 6.84 -3.21 21.58
CA ASP A 331 6.70 -4.10 20.43
C ASP A 331 7.20 -3.48 19.11
N LEU A 332 7.87 -2.32 19.15
CA LEU A 332 8.43 -1.71 17.97
C LEU A 332 9.49 -2.62 17.33
N GLN A 333 9.23 -3.03 16.09
CA GLN A 333 10.16 -3.82 15.31
C GLN A 333 11.35 -2.97 14.83
N THR A 334 12.51 -3.58 14.71
CA THR A 334 13.73 -2.95 14.18
C THR A 334 14.46 -3.85 13.19
N VAL A 335 15.23 -3.27 12.28
CA VAL A 335 16.15 -3.98 11.40
C VAL A 335 17.58 -3.69 11.83
N SER A 336 18.32 -4.71 12.21
CA SER A 336 19.74 -4.58 12.56
C SER A 336 20.58 -4.05 11.40
N PRO A 337 21.77 -3.47 11.64
CA PRO A 337 22.73 -3.13 10.59
C PRO A 337 23.01 -4.31 9.66
N GLY A 338 22.90 -4.12 8.36
CA GLY A 338 23.03 -5.17 7.33
C GLY A 338 21.89 -6.19 7.31
N GLY A 339 20.91 -6.07 8.22
CA GLY A 339 19.77 -6.98 8.33
C GLY A 339 18.69 -6.71 7.30
N LYS A 340 17.71 -7.63 7.25
CA LYS A 340 16.54 -7.54 6.39
C LYS A 340 15.26 -7.75 7.20
N TRP A 341 14.24 -6.97 6.87
CA TRP A 341 12.86 -7.20 7.28
C TRP A 341 12.05 -7.51 6.03
N ARG A 342 11.12 -8.46 6.11
CA ARG A 342 10.24 -8.81 5.01
C ARG A 342 8.92 -9.29 5.57
N GLU A 343 7.82 -8.85 4.95
CA GLU A 343 6.48 -9.29 5.29
C GLU A 343 5.55 -9.18 4.08
N SER A 344 4.44 -9.93 4.12
CA SER A 344 3.40 -9.95 3.10
C SER A 344 2.01 -9.69 3.68
N PHE A 345 1.14 -9.13 2.84
CA PHE A 345 -0.29 -9.27 3.00
C PHE A 345 -0.93 -9.69 1.66
N TRP A 346 -2.13 -10.24 1.72
CA TRP A 346 -2.84 -10.72 0.54
C TRP A 346 -4.20 -10.07 0.43
N VAL A 347 -4.63 -9.82 -0.80
CA VAL A 347 -5.97 -9.39 -1.15
C VAL A 347 -6.63 -10.50 -1.97
N ARG A 348 -7.79 -10.95 -1.54
CA ARG A 348 -8.60 -11.94 -2.25
C ARG A 348 -10.04 -11.48 -2.30
N ALA A 349 -10.71 -11.72 -3.43
CA ALA A 349 -12.14 -11.48 -3.54
C ALA A 349 -12.85 -12.73 -4.06
N SER A 350 -14.11 -12.89 -3.67
CA SER A 350 -14.98 -13.99 -4.07
C SER A 350 -16.42 -13.54 -4.22
N GLY A 351 -17.22 -14.27 -5.00
CA GLY A 351 -18.62 -13.99 -5.23
C GLY A 351 -18.92 -12.81 -6.18
N LEU A 352 -17.92 -12.26 -6.89
CA LEU A 352 -18.04 -11.08 -7.77
C LEU A 352 -18.38 -11.45 -9.22
#